data_e228d1d1153ed88b3af00a733cb44e5b
#
_entry.id   e228d1d1153ed88b3af00a733cb44e5b
#
_cell.length_a   1.000
_cell.length_b   1.000
_cell.length_c   1.000
_cell.angle_alpha   90.00
_cell.angle_beta   90.00
_cell.angle_gamma   90.00
#
_symmetry.space_group_name_H-M   'P 1'
#
loop_
_entity.id
_entity.type
_entity.pdbx_description
1 polymer ?
#
loop_
_entity_poly.entity_id
_entity_poly.type
_entity_poly.pdbx_seq_one_letter_code
_entity_poly.pdbx_strand_id
1 'polypeptide(L)'
;LDIQLEDYKGTNLAKQLRELPEYKYTPIIFETALAGEELSAYRDVKCYSFLVKPFGEEEFVTAFRDALGLSKQMSQQAKTIQIEQKQFILEYVTQDIAYIEAFGKKLVIHTSSRLSGIKEDTISGYTLSGLLALLDDPAFVQCHKSYVVNKSHIEKIDKSERKIFLK
;
A
#
# COMPACT_ATOMS: atom_id res chain seq x y z
N LEU A 1 19.74 6.45 1.31
CA LEU A 1 19.96 6.94 -0.05
C LEU A 1 21.09 7.98 -0.01
N ASP A 2 22.20 7.74 -0.73
CA ASP A 2 23.26 8.74 -0.83
C ASP A 2 22.79 9.95 -1.67
N ILE A 3 23.12 11.15 -1.23
CA ILE A 3 22.81 12.38 -1.98
C ILE A 3 23.66 12.48 -3.24
N GLN A 4 24.93 12.07 -3.16
CA GLN A 4 25.87 12.15 -4.25
C GLN A 4 26.25 10.76 -4.76
N LEU A 5 25.65 10.33 -5.83
CA LEU A 5 26.03 9.17 -6.60
C LEU A 5 26.98 9.60 -7.73
N GLU A 6 27.76 8.68 -8.28
CA GLU A 6 28.82 9.00 -9.28
C GLU A 6 28.27 9.84 -10.45
N ASP A 7 27.16 9.44 -11.05
CA ASP A 7 26.58 10.11 -12.24
C ASP A 7 25.19 10.73 -11.98
N TYR A 8 24.69 10.73 -10.73
CA TYR A 8 23.34 11.12 -10.45
C TYR A 8 23.16 11.66 -9.03
N LYS A 9 22.27 12.62 -8.85
CA LYS A 9 21.92 13.10 -7.49
C LYS A 9 20.82 12.27 -6.89
N GLY A 10 21.06 11.68 -5.72
CA GLY A 10 20.05 10.94 -4.96
C GLY A 10 18.79 11.75 -4.65
N THR A 11 18.91 13.09 -4.55
CA THR A 11 17.76 14.00 -4.43
C THR A 11 16.84 13.95 -5.65
N ASN A 12 17.36 13.74 -6.87
CA ASN A 12 16.54 13.60 -8.07
C ASN A 12 15.80 12.26 -8.07
N LEU A 13 16.47 11.18 -7.65
CA LEU A 13 15.82 9.88 -7.47
C LEU A 13 14.68 9.98 -6.44
N ALA A 14 14.94 10.66 -5.34
CA ALA A 14 13.92 10.84 -4.30
C ALA A 14 12.71 11.66 -4.81
N LYS A 15 12.91 12.68 -5.66
CA LYS A 15 11.82 13.42 -6.33
C LYS A 15 11.00 12.49 -7.21
N GLN A 16 11.64 11.65 -8.03
CA GLN A 16 10.95 10.67 -8.87
C GLN A 16 10.15 9.65 -8.03
N LEU A 17 10.72 9.18 -6.91
CA LEU A 17 9.99 8.31 -5.99
C LEU A 17 8.74 8.99 -5.42
N ARG A 18 8.79 10.30 -5.13
CA ARG A 18 7.63 11.06 -4.64
C ARG A 18 6.50 11.21 -5.67
N GLU A 19 6.80 11.10 -6.96
CA GLU A 19 5.80 11.11 -8.03
C GLU A 19 5.03 9.79 -8.14
N LEU A 20 5.60 8.70 -7.61
CA LEU A 20 4.95 7.40 -7.58
C LEU A 20 4.00 7.31 -6.38
N PRO A 21 2.70 7.02 -6.59
CA PRO A 21 1.70 6.97 -5.51
C PRO A 21 2.10 6.08 -4.34
N GLU A 22 2.73 4.92 -4.63
CA GLU A 22 3.15 3.93 -3.64
C GLU A 22 4.26 4.45 -2.71
N TYR A 23 5.12 5.36 -3.21
CA TYR A 23 6.27 5.89 -2.47
C TYR A 23 6.10 7.33 -2.01
N LYS A 24 4.93 7.95 -2.27
CA LYS A 24 4.66 9.35 -1.97
C LYS A 24 4.97 9.73 -0.52
N TYR A 25 4.69 8.85 0.41
CA TYR A 25 4.85 9.08 1.84
C TYR A 25 5.89 8.16 2.49
N THR A 26 6.58 7.34 1.72
CA THR A 26 7.64 6.46 2.24
C THR A 26 8.75 7.29 2.90
N PRO A 27 9.16 6.99 4.14
CA PRO A 27 10.28 7.68 4.77
C PRO A 27 11.56 7.51 3.93
N ILE A 28 12.24 8.62 3.66
CA ILE A 28 13.52 8.64 2.96
C ILE A 28 14.56 9.14 3.93
N ILE A 29 15.59 8.34 4.16
CA ILE A 29 16.79 8.73 4.93
C ILE A 29 17.88 8.99 3.92
N PHE A 30 18.46 10.19 3.95
CA PHE A 30 19.65 10.49 3.16
C PHE A 30 20.91 10.23 3.98
N GLU A 31 21.96 9.76 3.31
CA GLU A 31 23.32 9.74 3.81
C GLU A 31 24.20 10.61 2.92
N THR A 32 25.08 11.40 3.49
CA THR A 32 25.91 12.33 2.73
C THR A 32 27.23 12.63 3.43
N ALA A 33 28.29 12.85 2.64
CA ALA A 33 29.57 13.39 3.13
C ALA A 33 29.56 14.93 3.19
N LEU A 34 28.55 15.59 2.62
CA LEU A 34 28.48 17.06 2.49
C LEU A 34 27.56 17.62 3.56
N ALA A 35 28.12 18.15 4.63
CA ALA A 35 27.38 18.97 5.60
C ALA A 35 26.96 20.29 4.91
N GLY A 36 25.67 20.55 4.79
CA GLY A 36 25.10 21.78 4.21
C GLY A 36 24.10 21.59 3.08
N GLU A 37 24.00 20.42 2.45
CA GLU A 37 22.94 20.12 1.48
C GLU A 37 21.61 19.69 2.15
N GLU A 38 21.60 19.58 3.47
CA GLU A 38 20.46 19.12 4.29
C GLU A 38 19.20 19.95 4.05
N LEU A 39 19.32 21.27 3.99
CA LEU A 39 18.19 22.20 3.84
C LEU A 39 17.50 22.10 2.48
N SER A 40 18.24 21.88 1.41
CA SER A 40 17.68 21.76 0.06
C SER A 40 16.91 20.44 -0.11
N ALA A 41 17.50 19.34 0.37
CA ALA A 41 16.84 18.03 0.31
C ALA A 41 15.63 17.96 1.24
N TYR A 42 15.66 18.63 2.39
CA TYR A 42 14.49 18.72 3.29
C TYR A 42 13.33 19.47 2.65
N ARG A 43 13.59 20.59 1.98
CA ARG A 43 12.56 21.40 1.31
C ARG A 43 12.00 20.72 0.08
N ASP A 44 12.87 20.13 -0.74
CA ASP A 44 12.51 19.63 -2.06
C ASP A 44 11.88 18.24 -2.04
N VAL A 45 12.32 17.38 -1.12
CA VAL A 45 11.95 15.95 -1.12
C VAL A 45 11.15 15.56 0.12
N LYS A 46 11.11 16.42 1.16
CA LYS A 46 10.51 16.08 2.46
C LYS A 46 11.06 14.74 2.98
N CYS A 47 12.39 14.66 3.08
CA CYS A 47 13.03 13.48 3.66
C CYS A 47 12.69 13.34 5.15
N TYR A 48 12.83 12.13 5.65
CA TYR A 48 12.57 11.84 7.06
C TYR A 48 13.75 12.23 7.95
N SER A 49 14.96 11.87 7.54
CA SER A 49 16.19 12.10 8.31
C SER A 49 17.41 12.19 7.41
N PHE A 50 18.50 12.69 7.98
CA PHE A 50 19.83 12.77 7.40
C PHE A 50 20.84 12.09 8.28
N LEU A 51 21.82 11.42 7.66
CA LEU A 51 23.00 10.89 8.30
C LEU A 51 24.24 11.50 7.62
N VAL A 52 25.03 12.24 8.37
CA VAL A 52 26.27 12.84 7.85
C VAL A 52 27.42 11.87 8.05
N LYS A 53 28.10 11.49 6.98
CA LYS A 53 29.25 10.59 7.02
C LYS A 53 30.48 11.31 7.61
N PRO A 54 31.25 10.66 8.53
CA PRO A 54 31.02 9.35 9.10
C PRO A 54 29.95 9.37 10.22
N PHE A 55 29.00 8.43 10.22
CA PHE A 55 28.00 8.26 11.28
C PHE A 55 28.20 6.92 12.00
N GLY A 56 27.76 6.85 13.26
CA GLY A 56 27.84 5.66 14.08
C GLY A 56 26.71 4.67 13.80
N GLU A 57 26.92 3.40 14.14
CA GLU A 57 25.92 2.34 14.02
C GLU A 57 24.64 2.69 14.81
N GLU A 58 24.79 3.25 16.02
CA GLU A 58 23.66 3.62 16.88
C GLU A 58 22.78 4.71 16.25
N GLU A 59 23.41 5.70 15.62
CA GLU A 59 22.71 6.78 14.91
C GLU A 59 21.91 6.23 13.71
N PHE A 60 22.54 5.34 12.92
CA PHE A 60 21.87 4.66 11.81
C PHE A 60 20.69 3.82 12.28
N VAL A 61 20.89 2.96 13.28
CA VAL A 61 19.85 2.07 13.81
C VAL A 61 18.69 2.87 14.37
N THR A 62 18.93 3.99 15.03
CA THR A 62 17.89 4.87 15.56
C THR A 62 17.07 5.49 14.45
N ALA A 63 17.71 6.15 13.47
CA ALA A 63 17.02 6.77 12.34
C ALA A 63 16.21 5.75 11.52
N PHE A 64 16.77 4.55 11.33
CA PHE A 64 16.09 3.48 10.59
C PHE A 64 14.90 2.91 11.34
N ARG A 65 15.02 2.67 12.64
CA ARG A 65 13.93 2.18 13.50
C ARG A 65 12.76 3.16 13.53
N ASP A 66 13.06 4.44 13.67
CA ASP A 66 12.04 5.50 13.72
C ASP A 66 11.32 5.64 12.37
N ALA A 67 12.06 5.57 11.27
CA ALA A 67 11.49 5.57 9.91
C ALA A 67 10.57 4.36 9.68
N LEU A 68 10.97 3.18 10.15
CA LEU A 68 10.12 1.97 10.10
C LEU A 68 8.86 2.11 10.97
N GLY A 69 8.99 2.72 12.16
CA GLY A 69 7.87 3.02 13.04
C GLY A 69 6.85 3.92 12.36
N LEU A 70 7.30 5.00 11.74
CA LEU A 70 6.45 5.92 10.97
C LEU A 70 5.78 5.21 9.78
N SER A 71 6.53 4.42 9.03
CA SER A 71 5.98 3.65 7.89
C SER A 71 4.89 2.69 8.34
N LYS A 72 5.07 2.01 9.48
CA LYS A 72 4.05 1.15 10.08
C LYS A 72 2.80 1.92 10.50
N GLN A 73 2.95 3.08 11.14
CA GLN A 73 1.82 3.92 11.54
C GLN A 73 1.04 4.44 10.32
N MET A 74 1.73 4.82 9.25
CA MET A 74 1.09 5.24 8.00
C MET A 74 0.37 4.08 7.29
N SER A 75 0.90 2.87 7.37
CA SER A 75 0.24 1.65 6.88
C SER A 75 -0.93 1.22 7.75
N GLN A 76 -0.95 1.61 9.02
CA GLN A 76 -2.01 1.27 9.99
C GLN A 76 -3.24 2.19 9.88
N GLN A 77 -3.21 3.26 9.10
CA GLN A 77 -4.44 3.88 8.60
C GLN A 77 -5.02 3.01 7.49
N ALA A 78 -5.34 1.77 7.84
CA ALA A 78 -6.00 0.84 6.96
C ALA A 78 -7.29 1.49 6.48
N LYS A 79 -7.38 1.74 5.17
CA LYS A 79 -8.60 2.25 4.55
C LYS A 79 -9.72 1.26 4.87
N THR A 80 -10.77 1.74 5.54
CA THR A 80 -11.97 0.95 5.80
C THR A 80 -13.09 1.38 4.86
N ILE A 81 -13.97 0.44 4.52
CA ILE A 81 -15.24 0.73 3.85
C ILE A 81 -16.40 0.21 4.69
N GLN A 82 -17.50 0.92 4.64
CA GLN A 82 -18.76 0.51 5.25
C GLN A 82 -19.76 0.13 4.17
N ILE A 83 -20.38 -1.01 4.33
CA ILE A 83 -21.39 -1.55 3.43
C ILE A 83 -22.71 -1.67 4.20
N GLU A 84 -23.66 -0.83 3.84
CA GLU A 84 -24.98 -0.83 4.46
C GLU A 84 -25.83 -2.01 3.94
N GLN A 85 -26.40 -2.76 4.86
CA GLN A 85 -27.42 -3.74 4.63
C GLN A 85 -28.70 -3.34 5.40
N LYS A 86 -29.85 -3.91 5.06
CA LYS A 86 -31.14 -3.53 5.68
C LYS A 86 -31.16 -3.59 7.21
N GLN A 87 -30.37 -4.45 7.82
CA GLN A 87 -30.41 -4.72 9.28
C GLN A 87 -29.10 -4.44 9.97
N PHE A 88 -28.00 -4.23 9.24
CA PHE A 88 -26.65 -4.05 9.81
C PHE A 88 -25.74 -3.31 8.83
N ILE A 89 -24.65 -2.80 9.35
CA ILE A 89 -23.55 -2.23 8.57
C ILE A 89 -22.35 -3.16 8.73
N LEU A 90 -21.77 -3.56 7.62
CA LEU A 90 -20.49 -4.29 7.59
C LEU A 90 -19.36 -3.30 7.40
N GLU A 91 -18.33 -3.41 8.21
CA GLU A 91 -17.10 -2.64 8.06
C GLU A 91 -15.96 -3.58 7.68
N TYR A 92 -15.24 -3.22 6.61
CA TYR A 92 -14.10 -3.99 6.12
C TYR A 92 -12.86 -3.12 6.08
N VAL A 93 -11.76 -3.66 6.52
CA VAL A 93 -10.43 -3.18 6.17
C VAL A 93 -10.17 -3.59 4.73
N THR A 94 -9.98 -2.63 3.82
CA THR A 94 -9.85 -2.93 2.38
C THR A 94 -8.69 -3.87 2.07
N GLN A 95 -7.61 -3.79 2.84
CA GLN A 95 -6.45 -4.68 2.69
C GLN A 95 -6.78 -6.15 2.99
N ASP A 96 -7.79 -6.43 3.81
CA ASP A 96 -8.19 -7.79 4.16
C ASP A 96 -9.12 -8.41 3.11
N ILE A 97 -9.72 -7.60 2.21
CA ILE A 97 -10.55 -8.12 1.13
C ILE A 97 -9.64 -8.75 0.07
N ALA A 98 -9.76 -10.06 -0.10
CA ALA A 98 -8.99 -10.82 -1.08
C ALA A 98 -9.62 -10.75 -2.47
N TYR A 99 -10.92 -11.04 -2.56
CA TYR A 99 -11.68 -10.93 -3.80
C TYR A 99 -13.19 -10.80 -3.52
N ILE A 100 -13.91 -10.41 -4.56
CA ILE A 100 -15.37 -10.26 -4.53
C ILE A 100 -15.94 -11.04 -5.70
N GLU A 101 -16.95 -11.86 -5.41
CA GLU A 101 -17.65 -12.68 -6.38
C GLU A 101 -19.11 -12.21 -6.55
N ALA A 102 -19.56 -12.11 -7.80
CA ALA A 102 -20.96 -11.90 -8.11
C ALA A 102 -21.66 -13.24 -8.29
N PHE A 103 -22.62 -13.52 -7.40
CA PHE A 103 -23.45 -14.71 -7.43
C PHE A 103 -24.94 -14.36 -7.52
N GLY A 104 -25.49 -14.46 -8.71
CA GLY A 104 -26.87 -14.05 -9.00
C GLY A 104 -27.06 -12.54 -8.77
N LYS A 105 -27.98 -12.19 -7.85
CA LYS A 105 -28.24 -10.79 -7.45
C LYS A 105 -27.49 -10.36 -6.19
N LYS A 106 -26.54 -11.15 -5.73
CA LYS A 106 -25.79 -10.91 -4.51
C LYS A 106 -24.29 -10.82 -4.85
N LEU A 107 -23.55 -10.20 -3.97
CA LEU A 107 -22.09 -10.24 -4.00
C LEU A 107 -21.60 -10.98 -2.76
N VAL A 108 -20.55 -11.76 -2.90
CA VAL A 108 -19.84 -12.42 -1.81
C VAL A 108 -18.48 -11.77 -1.67
N ILE A 109 -18.20 -11.23 -0.49
CA ILE A 109 -16.92 -10.62 -0.16
C ILE A 109 -16.10 -11.65 0.60
N HIS A 110 -14.96 -12.01 0.04
CA HIS A 110 -14.02 -12.94 0.64
C HIS A 110 -12.87 -12.16 1.26
N THR A 111 -12.74 -12.29 2.58
CA THR A 111 -11.65 -11.65 3.34
C THR A 111 -10.64 -12.69 3.80
N SER A 112 -9.37 -12.31 3.83
CA SER A 112 -8.28 -13.11 4.36
C SER A 112 -7.44 -12.23 5.27
N SER A 113 -7.55 -12.42 6.58
CA SER A 113 -6.77 -11.70 7.58
C SER A 113 -5.89 -12.68 8.35
N ARG A 114 -4.66 -12.25 8.65
CA ARG A 114 -3.72 -13.04 9.47
C ARG A 114 -4.27 -13.36 10.87
N LEU A 115 -5.18 -12.52 11.38
CA LEU A 115 -5.74 -12.65 12.73
C LEU A 115 -7.04 -13.44 12.77
N SER A 116 -7.88 -13.34 11.74
CA SER A 116 -9.24 -13.91 11.73
C SER A 116 -9.46 -15.03 10.70
N GLY A 117 -8.44 -15.36 9.91
CA GLY A 117 -8.56 -16.36 8.85
C GLY A 117 -9.41 -15.89 7.66
N ILE A 118 -9.93 -16.85 6.89
CA ILE A 118 -10.80 -16.59 5.74
C ILE A 118 -12.24 -16.46 6.23
N LYS A 119 -12.91 -15.38 5.82
CA LYS A 119 -14.35 -15.16 6.06
C LYS A 119 -15.03 -14.80 4.75
N GLU A 120 -16.32 -15.14 4.68
CA GLU A 120 -17.18 -14.87 3.54
C GLU A 120 -18.45 -14.19 4.03
N ASP A 121 -18.73 -13.01 3.46
CA ASP A 121 -19.96 -12.28 3.75
C ASP A 121 -20.77 -12.08 2.47
N THR A 122 -22.04 -12.41 2.51
CA THR A 122 -22.96 -12.21 1.39
C THR A 122 -23.70 -10.89 1.57
N ILE A 123 -23.59 -10.01 0.59
CA ILE A 123 -24.25 -8.69 0.56
C ILE A 123 -25.25 -8.59 -0.60
N SER A 124 -26.22 -7.73 -0.45
CA SER A 124 -27.26 -7.44 -1.45
C SER A 124 -27.38 -5.93 -1.69
N GLY A 125 -27.99 -5.55 -2.80
CA GLY A 125 -28.23 -4.14 -3.13
C GLY A 125 -27.05 -3.44 -3.80
N TYR A 126 -25.97 -4.16 -4.08
CA TYR A 126 -24.78 -3.64 -4.77
C TYR A 126 -24.53 -4.38 -6.08
N THR A 127 -24.01 -3.65 -7.06
CA THR A 127 -23.41 -4.24 -8.26
C THR A 127 -21.90 -4.35 -8.09
N LEU A 128 -21.26 -5.22 -8.85
CA LEU A 128 -19.80 -5.40 -8.78
C LEU A 128 -19.06 -4.11 -9.11
N SER A 129 -19.50 -3.39 -10.16
CA SER A 129 -18.94 -2.09 -10.54
C SER A 129 -19.23 -0.99 -9.50
N GLY A 130 -20.41 -0.99 -8.89
CA GLY A 130 -20.74 -0.05 -7.82
C GLY A 130 -19.88 -0.26 -6.58
N LEU A 131 -19.63 -1.52 -6.21
CA LEU A 131 -18.75 -1.83 -5.08
C LEU A 131 -17.28 -1.50 -5.39
N LEU A 132 -16.83 -1.74 -6.64
CA LEU A 132 -15.50 -1.34 -7.08
C LEU A 132 -15.29 0.18 -7.01
N ALA A 133 -16.31 0.96 -7.39
CA ALA A 133 -16.28 2.42 -7.27
C ALA A 133 -16.26 2.89 -5.79
N LEU A 134 -16.98 2.18 -4.91
CA LEU A 134 -16.97 2.46 -3.47
C LEU A 134 -15.62 2.16 -2.82
N LEU A 135 -14.94 1.09 -3.26
CA LEU A 135 -13.60 0.75 -2.81
C LEU A 135 -12.59 1.85 -3.16
N ASP A 136 -12.75 2.47 -4.34
CA ASP A 136 -11.88 3.55 -4.84
C ASP A 136 -10.40 3.29 -4.53
N ASP A 137 -9.93 2.10 -4.90
CA ASP A 137 -8.58 1.64 -4.61
C ASP A 137 -8.02 0.91 -5.83
N PRO A 138 -6.89 1.38 -6.41
CA PRO A 138 -6.29 0.78 -7.59
C PRO A 138 -5.76 -0.64 -7.37
N ALA A 139 -5.71 -1.11 -6.11
CA ALA A 139 -5.39 -2.49 -5.79
C ALA A 139 -6.47 -3.45 -6.30
N PHE A 140 -7.72 -3.01 -6.43
CA PHE A 140 -8.83 -3.84 -6.90
C PHE A 140 -8.99 -3.77 -8.41
N VAL A 141 -9.02 -4.92 -9.05
CA VAL A 141 -9.19 -5.05 -10.50
C VAL A 141 -10.28 -6.06 -10.83
N GLN A 142 -11.18 -5.67 -11.70
CA GLN A 142 -12.16 -6.61 -12.25
C GLN A 142 -11.47 -7.50 -13.30
N CYS A 143 -11.23 -8.76 -12.93
CA CYS A 143 -10.57 -9.75 -13.80
C CYS A 143 -11.57 -10.60 -14.61
N HIS A 144 -12.84 -10.59 -14.24
CA HIS A 144 -13.92 -11.31 -14.92
C HIS A 144 -15.24 -10.57 -14.72
N LYS A 145 -16.27 -10.84 -15.55
CA LYS A 145 -17.62 -10.27 -15.39
C LYS A 145 -18.23 -10.47 -14.00
N SER A 146 -17.78 -11.52 -13.30
CA SER A 146 -18.27 -11.88 -11.96
C SER A 146 -17.23 -11.79 -10.85
N TYR A 147 -16.00 -11.34 -11.14
CA TYR A 147 -14.92 -11.32 -10.14
C TYR A 147 -14.14 -10.01 -10.15
N VAL A 148 -13.94 -9.47 -8.96
CA VAL A 148 -12.97 -8.42 -8.65
C VAL A 148 -11.93 -9.03 -7.71
N VAL A 149 -10.65 -8.85 -7.98
CA VAL A 149 -9.55 -9.36 -7.16
C VAL A 149 -8.69 -8.22 -6.64
N ASN A 150 -8.23 -8.34 -5.41
CA ASN A 150 -7.21 -7.47 -4.85
C ASN A 150 -5.83 -7.96 -5.26
N LYS A 151 -5.09 -7.15 -6.02
CA LYS A 151 -3.75 -7.48 -6.53
C LYS A 151 -2.75 -7.85 -5.44
N SER A 152 -2.89 -7.28 -4.24
CA SER A 152 -1.99 -7.57 -3.11
C SER A 152 -2.09 -9.00 -2.58
N HIS A 153 -3.23 -9.66 -2.84
CA HIS A 153 -3.46 -11.06 -2.47
C HIS A 153 -3.10 -12.06 -3.57
N ILE A 154 -2.69 -11.60 -4.76
CA ILE A 154 -2.31 -12.50 -5.84
C ILE A 154 -0.94 -13.12 -5.52
N GLU A 155 -0.87 -14.44 -5.54
CA GLU A 155 0.37 -15.19 -5.45
C GLU A 155 0.92 -15.48 -6.85
N LYS A 156 0.05 -15.98 -7.76
CA LYS A 156 0.45 -16.41 -9.11
C LYS A 156 -0.69 -16.21 -10.10
N ILE A 157 -0.33 -15.85 -11.32
CA ILE A 157 -1.25 -15.83 -12.47
C ILE A 157 -0.77 -16.87 -13.48
N ASP A 158 -1.60 -17.87 -13.72
CA ASP A 158 -1.38 -18.85 -14.77
C ASP A 158 -2.09 -18.41 -16.05
N LYS A 159 -1.31 -17.98 -17.04
CA LYS A 159 -1.83 -17.48 -18.32
C LYS A 159 -2.35 -18.59 -19.21
N SER A 160 -1.80 -19.79 -19.09
CA SER A 160 -2.19 -20.95 -19.91
C SER A 160 -3.53 -21.51 -19.45
N GLU A 161 -3.71 -21.63 -18.13
CA GLU A 161 -4.96 -22.11 -17.54
C GLU A 161 -5.97 -20.99 -17.25
N ARG A 162 -5.59 -19.72 -17.44
CA ARG A 162 -6.38 -18.53 -17.11
C ARG A 162 -6.87 -18.50 -15.66
N LYS A 163 -5.98 -18.89 -14.74
CA LYS A 163 -6.25 -18.96 -13.30
C LYS A 163 -5.43 -17.94 -12.54
N ILE A 164 -6.04 -17.39 -11.50
CA ILE A 164 -5.38 -16.54 -10.50
C ILE A 164 -5.34 -17.34 -9.19
N PHE A 165 -4.15 -17.48 -8.62
CA PHE A 165 -3.95 -18.09 -7.31
C PHE A 165 -3.76 -16.97 -6.29
N LEU A 166 -4.43 -17.10 -5.16
CA LEU A 166 -4.36 -16.16 -4.05
C LEU A 166 -3.50 -16.75 -2.92
N LYS A 167 -2.89 -15.85 -2.15
CA LYS A 167 -2.07 -16.20 -0.97
C LYS A 167 -2.90 -16.80 0.14
#